data_01e863f8c05af2634a5166780a0220b8
#
_entry.id   01e863f8c05af2634a5166780a0220b8
#
_cell.length_a   1.000
_cell.length_b   1.000
_cell.length_c   1.000
_cell.angle_alpha   90.00
_cell.angle_beta   90.00
_cell.angle_gamma   90.00
#
_symmetry.space_group_name_H-M   'P 1'
#
loop_
_entity.id
_entity.type
_entity.pdbx_description
1 polymer ?
#
loop_
_entity_poly.entity_id
_entity_poly.type
_entity_poly.pdbx_seq_one_letter_code
_entity_poly.pdbx_strand_id
1 'polypeptide(L)'
;MQTMYLALGIFLLTYVLMLTLQKYRPTIALSSALIFIVLGLCGVFDFRPLDALAAVDYNVLLMIAGTMGLVTLFIDSRMPAYLAEQLIVRVPNVKWAVTVLALFAGVISAFVDNVATVLMVAPVGLAISRKLKISPVPVLIAIAVSSNLQGAATMVGDTTSMLLGSYAGMNFLDFFWMQGRPGIFWGVELGALASLVALLVIFRKYTEKVAAAVETQVSDYVPSALMIGTVALLIVASFLPEPSDPTLKAIYDLRSGLVCVGLCLIGIVRDCIRKHSGGTFLRVLKDLDKDTLLLLFGLFIVIEGIRVAGVIDAAADLFYNISGDDPFLLYTLIVFASVVLSAFIDNIPYVATMLPVVEGIAALMNGGAGLPPYVFYFGLLTGATLGGNLTPIGASANIAAIGILRKNGETVRLRDFLRIGVPFTLSAVLAGYIYIWLVWGI
;
A
#
# COMPACT_ATOMS: atom_id res chain seq x y z
N MET A 1 -0.24 14.72 -31.69
CA MET A 1 1.19 14.67 -31.28
C MET A 1 1.64 15.82 -30.40
N GLN A 2 1.45 17.11 -30.77
CA GLN A 2 1.88 18.25 -29.93
C GLN A 2 1.23 18.26 -28.54
N THR A 3 -0.05 17.98 -28.44
CA THR A 3 -0.82 17.88 -27.18
C THR A 3 -0.31 16.76 -26.29
N MET A 4 0.02 15.60 -26.85
CA MET A 4 0.61 14.45 -26.13
C MET A 4 1.96 14.81 -25.50
N TYR A 5 2.87 15.47 -26.27
CA TYR A 5 4.17 15.89 -25.71
C TYR A 5 4.03 16.96 -24.62
N LEU A 6 3.05 17.85 -24.73
CA LEU A 6 2.73 18.83 -23.69
C LEU A 6 2.28 18.12 -22.41
N ALA A 7 1.32 17.20 -22.52
CA ALA A 7 0.82 16.40 -21.39
C ALA A 7 1.93 15.58 -20.74
N LEU A 8 2.77 14.92 -21.55
CA LEU A 8 3.95 14.19 -21.07
C LEU A 8 4.91 15.10 -20.33
N GLY A 9 5.16 16.31 -20.85
CA GLY A 9 6.05 17.30 -20.21
C GLY A 9 5.50 17.74 -18.84
N ILE A 10 4.20 18.04 -18.73
CA ILE A 10 3.54 18.39 -17.47
C ILE A 10 3.62 17.22 -16.49
N PHE A 11 3.34 16.01 -16.94
CA PHE A 11 3.41 14.80 -16.14
C PHE A 11 4.81 14.53 -15.59
N LEU A 12 5.84 14.55 -16.46
CA LEU A 12 7.23 14.35 -16.03
C LEU A 12 7.68 15.42 -15.04
N LEU A 13 7.33 16.70 -15.30
CA LEU A 13 7.59 17.79 -14.37
C LEU A 13 6.93 17.56 -13.02
N THR A 14 5.66 17.12 -13.02
CA THR A 14 4.92 16.77 -11.81
C THR A 14 5.65 15.72 -10.99
N TYR A 15 6.12 14.65 -11.65
CA TYR A 15 6.84 13.57 -10.96
C TYR A 15 8.22 14.03 -10.45
N VAL A 16 8.97 14.77 -11.24
CA VAL A 16 10.26 15.32 -10.81
C VAL A 16 10.09 16.24 -9.58
N LEU A 17 9.06 17.09 -9.60
CA LEU A 17 8.75 17.97 -8.46
C LEU A 17 8.31 17.16 -7.23
N MET A 18 7.48 16.13 -7.39
CA MET A 18 7.07 15.27 -6.27
C MET A 18 8.25 14.48 -5.66
N LEU A 19 9.23 14.08 -6.47
CA LEU A 19 10.45 13.42 -6.00
C LEU A 19 11.39 14.36 -5.25
N THR A 20 11.56 15.57 -5.75
CA THR A 20 12.48 16.56 -5.17
C THR A 20 11.89 17.31 -3.99
N LEU A 21 10.58 17.61 -4.02
CA LEU A 21 9.86 18.40 -3.04
C LEU A 21 8.83 17.53 -2.28
N GLN A 22 9.29 16.47 -1.62
CA GLN A 22 8.45 15.47 -0.97
C GLN A 22 7.37 16.04 -0.03
N LYS A 23 7.69 17.13 0.68
CA LYS A 23 6.75 17.82 1.59
C LYS A 23 5.54 18.42 0.86
N TYR A 24 5.68 18.75 -0.42
CA TYR A 24 4.66 19.45 -1.22
C TYR A 24 3.97 18.54 -2.24
N ARG A 25 4.13 17.22 -2.15
CA ARG A 25 3.52 16.24 -3.08
C ARG A 25 2.02 16.49 -3.35
N PRO A 26 1.16 16.67 -2.32
CA PRO A 26 -0.26 16.92 -2.55
C PRO A 26 -0.50 18.22 -3.31
N THR A 27 0.19 19.28 -2.93
CA THR A 27 0.05 20.59 -3.60
C THR A 27 0.51 20.52 -5.05
N ILE A 28 1.58 19.79 -5.35
CA ILE A 28 2.09 19.59 -6.71
C ILE A 28 1.05 18.82 -7.55
N ALA A 29 0.52 17.72 -7.02
CA ALA A 29 -0.50 16.93 -7.72
C ALA A 29 -1.77 17.74 -7.99
N LEU A 30 -2.27 18.50 -7.02
CA LEU A 30 -3.43 19.37 -7.18
C LEU A 30 -3.18 20.53 -8.16
N SER A 31 -1.97 21.12 -8.13
CA SER A 31 -1.62 22.18 -9.08
C SER A 31 -1.55 21.65 -10.51
N SER A 32 -0.99 20.45 -10.70
CA SER A 32 -0.94 19.79 -12.00
C SER A 32 -2.34 19.40 -12.48
N ALA A 33 -3.19 18.89 -11.59
CA ALA A 33 -4.59 18.62 -11.90
C ALA A 33 -5.33 19.89 -12.37
N LEU A 34 -5.12 21.01 -11.68
CA LEU A 34 -5.67 22.30 -12.08
C LEU A 34 -5.16 22.75 -13.47
N ILE A 35 -3.87 22.53 -13.77
CA ILE A 35 -3.31 22.85 -15.09
C ILE A 35 -4.00 22.02 -16.17
N PHE A 36 -4.23 20.72 -15.99
CA PHE A 36 -4.96 19.87 -16.95
C PHE A 36 -6.39 20.36 -17.15
N ILE A 37 -7.12 20.70 -16.07
CA ILE A 37 -8.48 21.24 -16.15
C ILE A 37 -8.51 22.56 -16.93
N VAL A 38 -7.58 23.48 -16.65
CA VAL A 38 -7.51 24.78 -17.35
C VAL A 38 -7.18 24.58 -18.83
N LEU A 39 -6.25 23.71 -19.17
CA LEU A 39 -5.91 23.41 -20.57
C LEU A 39 -7.08 22.73 -21.29
N GLY A 40 -7.87 21.90 -20.60
CA GLY A 40 -9.12 21.36 -21.12
C GLY A 40 -10.16 22.46 -21.42
N LEU A 41 -10.36 23.37 -20.48
CA LEU A 41 -11.26 24.54 -20.69
C LEU A 41 -10.81 25.45 -21.82
N CYS A 42 -9.51 25.55 -22.07
CA CYS A 42 -8.94 26.29 -23.21
C CYS A 42 -9.01 25.51 -24.54
N GLY A 43 -9.57 24.30 -24.56
CA GLY A 43 -9.70 23.47 -25.76
C GLY A 43 -8.39 22.85 -26.25
N VAL A 44 -7.36 22.81 -25.42
CA VAL A 44 -6.06 22.14 -25.74
C VAL A 44 -6.21 20.64 -25.70
N PHE A 45 -7.00 20.12 -24.74
CA PHE A 45 -7.39 18.72 -24.59
C PHE A 45 -8.91 18.57 -24.59
N ASP A 46 -9.44 17.45 -25.02
CA ASP A 46 -10.84 17.09 -24.82
C ASP A 46 -11.06 16.58 -23.39
N PHE A 47 -10.89 17.48 -22.42
CA PHE A 47 -10.92 17.19 -21.00
C PHE A 47 -11.79 18.22 -20.26
N ARG A 48 -12.95 17.81 -19.82
CA ARG A 48 -13.91 18.69 -19.14
C ARG A 48 -13.75 18.61 -17.62
N PRO A 49 -14.13 19.66 -16.86
CA PRO A 49 -14.10 19.59 -15.39
C PRO A 49 -14.94 18.45 -14.79
N LEU A 50 -16.03 18.06 -15.46
CA LEU A 50 -16.84 16.91 -15.03
C LEU A 50 -16.10 15.59 -15.22
N ASP A 51 -15.33 15.44 -16.29
CA ASP A 51 -14.52 14.25 -16.55
C ASP A 51 -13.42 14.13 -15.50
N ALA A 52 -12.83 15.26 -15.09
CA ALA A 52 -11.86 15.32 -14.00
C ALA A 52 -12.42 14.82 -12.66
N LEU A 53 -13.66 15.20 -12.31
CA LEU A 53 -14.32 14.74 -11.10
C LEU A 53 -14.77 13.27 -11.21
N ALA A 54 -15.19 12.82 -12.39
CA ALA A 54 -15.59 11.45 -12.65
C ALA A 54 -14.38 10.48 -12.61
N ALA A 55 -13.18 10.96 -12.91
CA ALA A 55 -11.95 10.18 -12.85
C ALA A 55 -11.48 9.87 -11.42
N VAL A 56 -12.01 10.59 -10.42
CA VAL A 56 -11.63 10.39 -9.02
C VAL A 56 -12.26 9.10 -8.48
N ASP A 57 -11.44 8.21 -7.98
CA ASP A 57 -11.90 6.99 -7.30
C ASP A 57 -12.31 7.31 -5.85
N TYR A 58 -13.59 7.64 -5.67
CA TYR A 58 -14.14 7.94 -4.35
C TYR A 58 -14.18 6.73 -3.43
N ASN A 59 -14.28 5.49 -3.97
CA ASN A 59 -14.27 4.28 -3.17
C ASN A 59 -12.92 4.10 -2.45
N VAL A 60 -11.82 4.29 -3.18
CA VAL A 60 -10.46 4.25 -2.60
C VAL A 60 -10.28 5.35 -1.55
N LEU A 61 -10.71 6.58 -1.83
CA LEU A 61 -10.58 7.68 -0.86
C LEU A 61 -11.36 7.41 0.43
N LEU A 62 -12.59 6.88 0.32
CA LEU A 62 -13.41 6.48 1.46
C LEU A 62 -12.80 5.31 2.22
N MET A 63 -12.25 4.30 1.52
CA MET A 63 -11.56 3.18 2.16
C MET A 63 -10.38 3.67 2.99
N ILE A 64 -9.52 4.52 2.43
CA ILE A 64 -8.36 5.09 3.12
C ILE A 64 -8.82 5.89 4.35
N ALA A 65 -9.76 6.80 4.19
CA ALA A 65 -10.25 7.63 5.30
C ALA A 65 -10.89 6.77 6.42
N GLY A 66 -11.71 5.78 6.06
CA GLY A 66 -12.38 4.90 7.00
C GLY A 66 -11.41 3.98 7.76
N THR A 67 -10.50 3.34 7.04
CA THR A 67 -9.49 2.45 7.67
C THR A 67 -8.53 3.22 8.56
N MET A 68 -8.03 4.38 8.15
CA MET A 68 -7.17 5.23 8.99
C MET A 68 -7.85 5.68 10.27
N GLY A 69 -9.14 6.06 10.19
CA GLY A 69 -9.89 6.43 11.38
C GLY A 69 -10.07 5.25 12.35
N LEU A 70 -10.36 4.05 11.85
CA LEU A 70 -10.42 2.82 12.66
C LEU A 70 -9.08 2.50 13.30
N VAL A 71 -7.99 2.66 12.55
CA VAL A 71 -6.62 2.42 13.02
C VAL A 71 -6.26 3.37 14.16
N THR A 72 -6.64 4.66 14.09
CA THR A 72 -6.46 5.61 15.20
C THR A 72 -7.12 5.10 16.49
N LEU A 73 -8.36 4.62 16.41
CA LEU A 73 -9.05 4.02 17.56
C LEU A 73 -8.37 2.73 18.05
N PHE A 74 -7.86 1.92 17.13
CA PHE A 74 -7.17 0.68 17.45
C PHE A 74 -5.82 0.93 18.15
N ILE A 75 -5.07 1.95 17.72
CA ILE A 75 -3.84 2.41 18.41
C ILE A 75 -4.17 2.89 19.82
N ASP A 76 -5.19 3.73 19.98
CA ASP A 76 -5.64 4.28 21.27
C ASP A 76 -6.04 3.18 22.26
N SER A 77 -6.51 2.03 21.77
CA SER A 77 -6.87 0.86 22.59
C SER A 77 -5.68 0.15 23.24
N ARG A 78 -4.46 0.42 22.80
CA ARG A 78 -3.20 -0.27 23.15
C ARG A 78 -3.19 -1.77 22.84
N MET A 79 -4.19 -2.27 22.12
CA MET A 79 -4.26 -3.69 21.73
C MET A 79 -3.04 -4.13 20.89
N PRO A 80 -2.57 -3.35 19.87
CA PRO A 80 -1.39 -3.75 19.08
C PRO A 80 -0.14 -3.94 19.94
N ALA A 81 0.11 -3.03 20.88
CA ALA A 81 1.26 -3.12 21.79
C ALA A 81 1.15 -4.34 22.71
N TYR A 82 -0.04 -4.58 23.28
CA TYR A 82 -0.31 -5.77 24.08
C TYR A 82 -0.04 -7.08 23.31
N LEU A 83 -0.54 -7.19 22.06
CA LEU A 83 -0.32 -8.37 21.23
C LEU A 83 1.16 -8.57 20.89
N ALA A 84 1.88 -7.50 20.56
CA ALA A 84 3.30 -7.56 20.29
C ALA A 84 4.09 -8.02 21.53
N GLU A 85 3.81 -7.49 22.72
CA GLU A 85 4.43 -7.93 23.98
C GLU A 85 4.15 -9.41 24.27
N GLN A 86 2.90 -9.86 24.09
CA GLN A 86 2.50 -11.26 24.26
C GLN A 86 3.29 -12.23 23.36
N LEU A 87 3.59 -11.83 22.13
CA LEU A 87 4.39 -12.63 21.21
C LEU A 87 5.85 -12.72 21.67
N ILE A 88 6.41 -11.58 22.13
CA ILE A 88 7.83 -11.50 22.49
C ILE A 88 8.16 -12.27 23.75
N VAL A 89 7.24 -12.30 24.72
CA VAL A 89 7.44 -13.11 25.96
C VAL A 89 7.60 -14.61 25.65
N ARG A 90 7.09 -15.08 24.54
CA ARG A 90 7.10 -16.50 24.15
C ARG A 90 8.31 -16.93 23.32
N VAL A 91 9.15 -15.99 22.89
CA VAL A 91 10.30 -16.33 22.03
C VAL A 91 11.60 -16.52 22.82
N PRO A 92 12.47 -17.47 22.39
CA PRO A 92 13.61 -17.89 23.20
C PRO A 92 14.78 -16.88 23.20
N ASN A 93 14.94 -16.08 22.16
CA ASN A 93 16.10 -15.20 21.98
C ASN A 93 15.80 -13.99 21.08
N VAL A 94 16.75 -13.06 21.02
CA VAL A 94 16.64 -11.78 20.27
C VAL A 94 16.38 -12.01 18.78
N LYS A 95 17.03 -13.00 18.14
CA LYS A 95 16.80 -13.33 16.74
C LYS A 95 15.32 -13.58 16.46
N TRP A 96 14.71 -14.44 17.27
CA TRP A 96 13.29 -14.76 17.14
C TRP A 96 12.39 -13.59 17.54
N ALA A 97 12.79 -12.77 18.54
CA ALA A 97 12.03 -11.59 18.93
C ALA A 97 11.90 -10.58 17.79
N VAL A 98 13.00 -10.26 17.11
CA VAL A 98 12.99 -9.35 15.96
C VAL A 98 12.20 -9.93 14.79
N THR A 99 12.41 -11.21 14.49
CA THR A 99 11.76 -11.89 13.36
C THR A 99 10.24 -12.00 13.58
N VAL A 100 9.80 -12.39 14.78
CA VAL A 100 8.37 -12.48 15.13
C VAL A 100 7.72 -11.10 15.19
N LEU A 101 8.45 -10.08 15.66
CA LEU A 101 7.93 -8.71 15.67
C LEU A 101 7.77 -8.14 14.25
N ALA A 102 8.71 -8.44 13.35
CA ALA A 102 8.60 -8.09 11.95
C ALA A 102 7.42 -8.84 11.27
N LEU A 103 7.27 -10.14 11.53
CA LEU A 103 6.13 -10.92 11.04
C LEU A 103 4.81 -10.38 11.58
N PHE A 104 4.74 -10.07 12.87
CA PHE A 104 3.55 -9.47 13.49
C PHE A 104 3.19 -8.14 12.83
N ALA A 105 4.18 -7.27 12.61
CA ALA A 105 3.96 -6.02 11.88
C ALA A 105 3.41 -6.28 10.47
N GLY A 106 3.94 -7.28 9.77
CA GLY A 106 3.41 -7.69 8.48
C GLY A 106 1.95 -8.15 8.55
N VAL A 107 1.64 -9.10 9.45
CA VAL A 107 0.26 -9.61 9.62
C VAL A 107 -0.73 -8.49 9.95
N ILE A 108 -0.35 -7.56 10.80
CA ILE A 108 -1.19 -6.37 11.06
C ILE A 108 -1.33 -5.53 9.80
N SER A 109 -0.24 -5.33 9.05
CA SER A 109 -0.24 -4.50 7.84
C SER A 109 -1.02 -5.10 6.68
N ALA A 110 -1.29 -6.39 6.70
CA ALA A 110 -2.22 -6.98 5.73
C ALA A 110 -3.66 -6.42 5.86
N PHE A 111 -4.00 -5.80 7.00
CA PHE A 111 -5.34 -5.26 7.28
C PHE A 111 -5.32 -3.79 7.72
N VAL A 112 -4.15 -3.21 7.87
CA VAL A 112 -3.90 -1.87 8.38
C VAL A 112 -2.80 -1.24 7.54
N ASP A 113 -2.96 0.01 7.16
CA ASP A 113 -1.95 0.77 6.43
C ASP A 113 -0.53 0.58 6.99
N ASN A 114 0.45 0.46 6.10
CA ASN A 114 1.84 0.14 6.43
C ASN A 114 2.52 1.19 7.30
N VAL A 115 2.23 2.49 7.10
CA VAL A 115 2.77 3.59 7.92
C VAL A 115 2.19 3.52 9.32
N ALA A 116 0.89 3.36 9.44
CA ALA A 116 0.20 3.24 10.71
C ALA A 116 0.70 2.01 11.49
N THR A 117 0.91 0.89 10.81
CA THR A 117 1.50 -0.31 11.41
C THR A 117 2.90 -0.06 11.97
N VAL A 118 3.75 0.65 11.24
CA VAL A 118 5.08 1.03 11.74
C VAL A 118 4.95 1.92 12.98
N LEU A 119 4.07 2.92 12.95
CA LEU A 119 3.84 3.81 14.09
C LEU A 119 3.35 3.06 15.34
N MET A 120 2.59 1.98 15.16
CA MET A 120 2.11 1.13 16.25
C MET A 120 3.18 0.21 16.83
N VAL A 121 3.94 -0.47 15.96
CA VAL A 121 4.85 -1.55 16.37
C VAL A 121 6.25 -1.04 16.71
N ALA A 122 6.71 0.06 16.09
CA ALA A 122 8.03 0.62 16.32
C ALA A 122 8.31 1.02 17.79
N PRO A 123 7.37 1.61 18.56
CA PRO A 123 7.58 1.89 19.97
C PRO A 123 7.90 0.61 20.79
N VAL A 124 7.23 -0.50 20.47
CA VAL A 124 7.51 -1.81 21.08
C VAL A 124 8.90 -2.29 20.70
N GLY A 125 9.26 -2.19 19.42
CA GLY A 125 10.61 -2.51 18.92
C GLY A 125 11.70 -1.70 19.61
N LEU A 126 11.49 -0.40 19.81
CA LEU A 126 12.39 0.47 20.57
C LEU A 126 12.54 0.06 22.03
N ALA A 127 11.42 -0.18 22.72
CA ALA A 127 11.42 -0.59 24.12
C ALA A 127 12.20 -1.90 24.32
N ILE A 128 11.98 -2.87 23.44
CA ILE A 128 12.68 -4.16 23.46
C ILE A 128 14.16 -3.98 23.16
N SER A 129 14.51 -3.21 22.14
CA SER A 129 15.90 -2.96 21.79
C SER A 129 16.68 -2.34 22.95
N ARG A 130 16.09 -1.38 23.66
CA ARG A 130 16.65 -0.76 24.85
C ARG A 130 16.83 -1.77 26.01
N LYS A 131 15.80 -2.59 26.27
CA LYS A 131 15.81 -3.62 27.32
C LYS A 131 16.89 -4.69 27.07
N LEU A 132 17.08 -5.06 25.79
CA LEU A 132 18.07 -6.03 25.36
C LEU A 132 19.45 -5.42 25.07
N LYS A 133 19.60 -4.10 25.18
CA LYS A 133 20.85 -3.35 24.89
C LYS A 133 21.38 -3.61 23.46
N ILE A 134 20.48 -3.74 22.51
CA ILE A 134 20.80 -3.86 21.08
C ILE A 134 20.42 -2.59 20.33
N SER A 135 21.04 -2.36 19.17
CA SER A 135 20.64 -1.24 18.30
C SER A 135 19.20 -1.40 17.82
N PRO A 136 18.34 -0.37 17.95
CA PRO A 136 16.99 -0.40 17.42
C PRO A 136 16.93 -0.28 15.91
N VAL A 137 18.00 0.17 15.25
CA VAL A 137 18.03 0.42 13.81
C VAL A 137 17.66 -0.81 12.99
N PRO A 138 18.28 -1.99 13.16
CA PRO A 138 17.91 -3.18 12.40
C PRO A 138 16.49 -3.67 12.72
N VAL A 139 16.03 -3.48 13.94
CA VAL A 139 14.70 -3.91 14.40
C VAL A 139 13.60 -3.11 13.70
N LEU A 140 13.73 -1.79 13.69
CA LEU A 140 12.72 -0.93 13.06
C LEU A 140 12.75 -1.03 11.53
N ILE A 141 13.92 -1.26 10.92
CA ILE A 141 13.99 -1.54 9.48
C ILE A 141 13.26 -2.84 9.17
N ALA A 142 13.48 -3.92 9.95
CA ALA A 142 12.78 -5.19 9.73
C ALA A 142 11.26 -5.06 9.86
N ILE A 143 10.78 -4.28 10.84
CA ILE A 143 9.35 -3.95 11.01
C ILE A 143 8.83 -3.22 9.76
N ALA A 144 9.53 -2.19 9.29
CA ALA A 144 9.09 -1.37 8.17
C ALA A 144 9.00 -2.16 6.86
N VAL A 145 10.05 -2.93 6.50
CA VAL A 145 10.05 -3.70 5.26
C VAL A 145 9.04 -4.86 5.28
N SER A 146 8.79 -5.45 6.45
CA SER A 146 7.77 -6.49 6.61
C SER A 146 6.35 -5.93 6.53
N SER A 147 6.13 -4.76 7.14
CA SER A 147 4.87 -4.03 7.05
C SER A 147 4.54 -3.67 5.60
N ASN A 148 5.48 -3.07 4.88
CA ASN A 148 5.28 -2.67 3.50
C ASN A 148 5.03 -3.89 2.57
N LEU A 149 5.72 -5.02 2.79
CA LEU A 149 5.52 -6.24 2.00
C LEU A 149 4.09 -6.77 2.14
N GLN A 150 3.63 -6.96 3.37
CA GLN A 150 2.33 -7.58 3.60
C GLN A 150 1.13 -6.63 3.39
N GLY A 151 1.37 -5.32 3.24
CA GLY A 151 0.36 -4.40 2.77
C GLY A 151 -0.25 -4.80 1.42
N ALA A 152 0.53 -5.46 0.56
CA ALA A 152 0.03 -5.99 -0.72
C ALA A 152 -0.84 -7.26 -0.60
N ALA A 153 -0.95 -7.88 0.57
CA ALA A 153 -1.62 -9.17 0.74
C ALA A 153 -3.15 -9.08 0.60
N THR A 154 -3.76 -8.00 1.07
CA THR A 154 -5.22 -7.83 1.01
C THR A 154 -5.60 -6.48 0.43
N MET A 155 -6.86 -6.35 0.03
CA MET A 155 -7.40 -5.12 -0.54
C MET A 155 -7.28 -3.90 0.39
N VAL A 156 -7.22 -4.09 1.71
CA VAL A 156 -7.22 -3.00 2.70
C VAL A 156 -5.87 -2.79 3.38
N GLY A 157 -4.86 -3.58 3.05
CA GLY A 157 -3.56 -3.54 3.72
C GLY A 157 -2.69 -2.34 3.31
N ASP A 158 -2.76 -1.93 2.04
CA ASP A 158 -2.02 -0.78 1.53
C ASP A 158 -2.85 -0.02 0.49
N THR A 159 -2.57 1.26 0.34
CA THR A 159 -3.20 2.11 -0.68
C THR A 159 -3.02 1.56 -2.10
N THR A 160 -1.88 0.96 -2.41
CA THR A 160 -1.61 0.34 -3.71
C THR A 160 -2.52 -0.85 -4.01
N SER A 161 -2.86 -1.63 -2.98
CA SER A 161 -3.81 -2.73 -3.09
C SER A 161 -5.25 -2.24 -3.26
N MET A 162 -5.61 -1.15 -2.57
CA MET A 162 -6.92 -0.48 -2.75
C MET A 162 -7.07 0.05 -4.18
N LEU A 163 -6.03 0.68 -4.72
CA LEU A 163 -5.97 1.16 -6.10
C LEU A 163 -6.16 0.03 -7.11
N LEU A 164 -5.40 -1.06 -6.96
CA LEU A 164 -5.55 -2.23 -7.83
C LEU A 164 -6.95 -2.83 -7.71
N GLY A 165 -7.44 -3.06 -6.49
CA GLY A 165 -8.75 -3.65 -6.25
C GLY A 165 -9.86 -2.85 -6.90
N SER A 166 -9.87 -1.53 -6.73
CA SER A 166 -10.87 -0.65 -7.34
C SER A 166 -10.71 -0.60 -8.86
N TYR A 167 -9.49 -0.40 -9.38
CA TYR A 167 -9.22 -0.28 -10.81
C TYR A 167 -9.58 -1.55 -11.59
N ALA A 168 -9.22 -2.72 -11.07
CA ALA A 168 -9.46 -4.02 -11.70
C ALA A 168 -10.84 -4.61 -11.37
N GLY A 169 -11.71 -3.88 -10.66
CA GLY A 169 -13.04 -4.33 -10.26
C GLY A 169 -13.02 -5.52 -9.29
N MET A 170 -11.91 -5.71 -8.57
CA MET A 170 -11.75 -6.80 -7.61
C MET A 170 -12.47 -6.49 -6.28
N ASN A 171 -13.00 -7.51 -5.66
CA ASN A 171 -13.50 -7.46 -4.31
C ASN A 171 -12.47 -7.98 -3.30
N PHE A 172 -12.80 -7.92 -1.99
CA PHE A 172 -11.87 -8.35 -0.94
C PHE A 172 -11.46 -9.83 -1.08
N LEU A 173 -12.38 -10.72 -1.44
CA LEU A 173 -12.10 -12.15 -1.58
C LEU A 173 -11.26 -12.49 -2.81
N ASP A 174 -11.28 -11.65 -3.85
CA ASP A 174 -10.50 -11.87 -5.07
C ASP A 174 -8.99 -11.82 -4.80
N PHE A 175 -8.57 -11.14 -3.72
CA PHE A 175 -7.17 -11.19 -3.27
C PHE A 175 -6.75 -12.58 -2.80
N PHE A 176 -7.70 -13.38 -2.28
CA PHE A 176 -7.46 -14.75 -1.79
C PHE A 176 -7.74 -15.80 -2.85
N TRP A 177 -8.84 -15.66 -3.58
CA TRP A 177 -9.27 -16.62 -4.59
C TRP A 177 -10.10 -15.95 -5.67
N MET A 178 -9.64 -15.98 -6.92
CA MET A 178 -10.28 -15.31 -8.03
C MET A 178 -10.27 -16.19 -9.28
N GLN A 179 -11.37 -16.25 -10.01
CA GLN A 179 -11.50 -17.02 -11.28
C GLN A 179 -11.06 -18.49 -11.17
N GLY A 180 -11.30 -19.13 -10.02
CA GLY A 180 -10.91 -20.51 -9.81
C GLY A 180 -9.42 -20.73 -9.49
N ARG A 181 -8.65 -19.66 -9.31
CA ARG A 181 -7.20 -19.69 -9.01
C ARG A 181 -6.90 -18.98 -7.68
N PRO A 182 -5.85 -19.39 -6.97
CA PRO A 182 -5.38 -18.65 -5.79
C PRO A 182 -4.94 -17.24 -6.18
N GLY A 183 -5.39 -16.23 -5.39
CA GLY A 183 -5.11 -14.82 -5.63
C GLY A 183 -3.71 -14.37 -5.21
N ILE A 184 -3.48 -13.06 -5.26
CA ILE A 184 -2.18 -12.46 -4.94
C ILE A 184 -1.76 -12.66 -3.47
N PHE A 185 -2.74 -12.78 -2.54
CA PHE A 185 -2.48 -13.04 -1.12
C PHE A 185 -1.43 -14.14 -0.92
N TRP A 186 -1.58 -15.27 -1.59
CA TRP A 186 -0.68 -16.42 -1.44
C TRP A 186 0.72 -16.14 -1.97
N GLY A 187 0.85 -15.33 -3.03
CA GLY A 187 2.16 -14.90 -3.55
C GLY A 187 2.88 -13.98 -2.56
N VAL A 188 2.16 -13.07 -1.92
CA VAL A 188 2.70 -12.18 -0.88
C VAL A 188 3.10 -12.97 0.36
N GLU A 189 2.29 -13.93 0.81
CA GLU A 189 2.62 -14.78 1.96
C GLU A 189 3.84 -15.68 1.70
N LEU A 190 3.97 -16.23 0.49
CA LEU A 190 5.20 -16.95 0.09
C LEU A 190 6.41 -16.02 0.11
N GLY A 191 6.25 -14.78 -0.36
CA GLY A 191 7.26 -13.73 -0.26
C GLY A 191 7.61 -13.42 1.19
N ALA A 192 6.63 -13.33 2.08
CA ALA A 192 6.83 -13.12 3.50
C ALA A 192 7.61 -14.27 4.15
N LEU A 193 7.27 -15.52 3.85
CA LEU A 193 8.01 -16.68 4.34
C LEU A 193 9.46 -16.70 3.85
N ALA A 194 9.69 -16.38 2.57
CA ALA A 194 11.04 -16.29 2.02
C ALA A 194 11.87 -15.19 2.71
N SER A 195 11.27 -14.01 2.92
CA SER A 195 11.90 -12.88 3.62
C SER A 195 12.14 -13.17 5.10
N LEU A 196 11.26 -13.93 5.74
CA LEU A 196 11.45 -14.38 7.13
C LEU A 196 12.72 -15.20 7.27
N VAL A 197 12.98 -16.10 6.30
CA VAL A 197 14.25 -16.86 6.26
C VAL A 197 15.45 -15.91 6.12
N ALA A 198 15.35 -14.89 5.26
CA ALA A 198 16.39 -13.88 5.12
C ALA A 198 16.64 -13.13 6.46
N LEU A 199 15.59 -12.74 7.19
CA LEU A 199 15.73 -12.13 8.51
C LEU A 199 16.39 -13.08 9.52
N LEU A 200 16.00 -14.35 9.58
CA LEU A 200 16.63 -15.35 10.45
C LEU A 200 18.12 -15.51 10.17
N VAL A 201 18.55 -15.41 8.91
CA VAL A 201 19.96 -15.45 8.52
C VAL A 201 20.68 -14.17 8.92
N ILE A 202 20.07 -12.99 8.70
CA ILE A 202 20.64 -11.69 9.07
C ILE A 202 20.85 -11.60 10.57
N PHE A 203 19.86 -12.01 11.36
CA PHE A 203 19.88 -11.95 12.83
C PHE A 203 20.46 -13.19 13.50
N ARG A 204 21.07 -14.13 12.77
CA ARG A 204 21.59 -15.42 13.30
C ARG A 204 22.56 -15.30 14.47
N LYS A 205 23.26 -14.16 14.59
CA LYS A 205 24.23 -13.90 15.64
C LYS A 205 23.62 -13.40 16.95
N TYR A 206 22.35 -12.99 16.96
CA TYR A 206 21.67 -12.46 18.13
C TYR A 206 20.98 -13.60 18.90
N THR A 207 21.76 -14.29 19.73
CA THR A 207 21.31 -15.49 20.47
C THR A 207 21.00 -15.23 21.95
N GLU A 208 21.14 -13.98 22.41
CA GLU A 208 20.87 -13.58 23.78
C GLU A 208 19.40 -13.87 24.15
N LYS A 209 19.20 -14.36 25.39
CA LYS A 209 17.86 -14.65 25.90
C LYS A 209 17.05 -13.38 26.07
N VAL A 210 15.79 -13.42 25.69
CA VAL A 210 14.84 -12.33 25.90
C VAL A 210 14.21 -12.49 27.29
N ALA A 211 14.42 -11.49 28.15
CA ALA A 211 13.68 -11.34 29.40
C ALA A 211 12.67 -10.20 29.23
N ALA A 212 11.50 -10.51 28.70
CA ALA A 212 10.41 -9.54 28.53
C ALA A 212 9.22 -9.94 29.41
N ALA A 213 8.45 -8.95 29.85
CA ALA A 213 7.17 -9.13 30.54
C ALA A 213 6.12 -8.30 29.80
N VAL A 214 4.88 -8.72 29.89
CA VAL A 214 3.76 -7.93 29.37
C VAL A 214 3.44 -6.84 30.38
N GLU A 215 3.64 -5.59 29.97
CA GLU A 215 3.41 -4.41 30.82
C GLU A 215 2.19 -3.62 30.36
N THR A 216 1.80 -3.79 29.06
CA THR A 216 0.68 -3.08 28.45
C THR A 216 -0.66 -3.69 28.87
N GLN A 217 -1.59 -2.81 29.28
CA GLN A 217 -2.99 -3.18 29.50
C GLN A 217 -3.86 -2.60 28.39
N VAL A 218 -4.77 -3.41 27.86
CA VAL A 218 -5.75 -3.01 26.85
C VAL A 218 -6.80 -2.12 27.50
N SER A 219 -7.00 -0.94 26.97
CA SER A 219 -7.96 0.04 27.50
C SER A 219 -9.38 -0.17 26.98
N ASP A 220 -9.52 -0.73 25.76
CA ASP A 220 -10.79 -0.99 25.08
C ASP A 220 -10.64 -2.08 24.03
N TYR A 221 -11.59 -3.03 24.01
CA TYR A 221 -11.62 -4.13 23.03
C TYR A 221 -12.48 -3.84 21.80
N VAL A 222 -13.35 -2.82 21.86
CA VAL A 222 -14.29 -2.51 20.76
C VAL A 222 -13.58 -2.09 19.47
N PRO A 223 -12.49 -1.28 19.49
CA PRO A 223 -11.76 -0.99 18.25
C PRO A 223 -11.25 -2.25 17.54
N SER A 224 -10.79 -3.24 18.30
CA SER A 224 -10.37 -4.54 17.72
C SER A 224 -11.56 -5.29 17.09
N ALA A 225 -12.71 -5.29 17.75
CA ALA A 225 -13.93 -5.88 17.21
C ALA A 225 -14.40 -5.16 15.93
N LEU A 226 -14.28 -3.83 15.86
CA LEU A 226 -14.60 -3.06 14.67
C LEU A 226 -13.64 -3.35 13.51
N MET A 227 -12.33 -3.52 13.77
CA MET A 227 -11.35 -3.93 12.75
C MET A 227 -11.70 -5.30 12.16
N ILE A 228 -11.98 -6.30 13.02
CA ILE A 228 -12.43 -7.63 12.59
C ILE A 228 -13.76 -7.52 11.84
N GLY A 229 -14.68 -6.69 12.33
CA GLY A 229 -15.98 -6.41 11.71
C GLY A 229 -15.83 -5.81 10.32
N THR A 230 -14.83 -4.93 10.09
CA THR A 230 -14.53 -4.37 8.77
C THR A 230 -14.19 -5.48 7.78
N VAL A 231 -13.27 -6.37 8.16
CA VAL A 231 -12.88 -7.51 7.32
C VAL A 231 -14.09 -8.42 7.06
N ALA A 232 -14.87 -8.75 8.10
CA ALA A 232 -16.05 -9.59 7.96
C ALA A 232 -17.10 -8.96 7.02
N LEU A 233 -17.36 -7.66 7.14
CA LEU A 233 -18.32 -6.98 6.26
C LEU A 233 -17.80 -6.83 4.83
N LEU A 234 -16.50 -6.66 4.62
CA LEU A 234 -15.90 -6.68 3.27
C LEU A 234 -16.04 -8.05 2.62
N ILE A 235 -15.87 -9.14 3.40
CA ILE A 235 -16.14 -10.50 2.93
C ILE A 235 -17.63 -10.64 2.56
N VAL A 236 -18.54 -10.20 3.39
CA VAL A 236 -20.00 -10.25 3.09
C VAL A 236 -20.32 -9.42 1.86
N ALA A 237 -19.73 -8.22 1.74
CA ALA A 237 -19.91 -7.33 0.58
C ALA A 237 -19.40 -7.96 -0.73
N SER A 238 -18.43 -8.88 -0.67
CA SER A 238 -17.92 -9.59 -1.84
C SER A 238 -18.94 -10.58 -2.45
N PHE A 239 -19.95 -10.98 -1.70
CA PHE A 239 -21.03 -11.87 -2.18
C PHE A 239 -22.26 -11.10 -2.69
N LEU A 240 -22.29 -9.78 -2.57
CA LEU A 240 -23.41 -9.00 -3.06
C LEU A 240 -23.39 -8.99 -4.60
N PRO A 241 -24.55 -9.33 -5.24
CA PRO A 241 -24.64 -9.26 -6.69
C PRO A 241 -24.63 -7.81 -7.17
N GLU A 242 -24.03 -7.59 -8.33
CA GLU A 242 -24.02 -6.26 -8.96
C GLU A 242 -25.46 -5.88 -9.40
N PRO A 243 -25.98 -4.73 -8.95
CA PRO A 243 -27.32 -4.30 -9.30
C PRO A 243 -27.39 -3.78 -10.75
N SER A 244 -28.55 -4.00 -11.39
CA SER A 244 -28.79 -3.52 -12.76
C SER A 244 -29.21 -2.05 -12.82
N ASP A 245 -29.71 -1.48 -11.71
CA ASP A 245 -30.11 -0.09 -11.61
C ASP A 245 -28.88 0.83 -11.50
N PRO A 246 -28.73 1.87 -12.35
CA PRO A 246 -27.56 2.75 -12.35
C PRO A 246 -27.30 3.45 -11.00
N THR A 247 -28.36 3.83 -10.27
CA THR A 247 -28.24 4.51 -8.98
C THR A 247 -27.74 3.55 -7.91
N LEU A 248 -28.29 2.33 -7.89
CA LEU A 248 -27.84 1.28 -6.99
C LEU A 248 -26.42 0.80 -7.33
N LYS A 249 -26.06 0.80 -8.63
CA LYS A 249 -24.69 0.49 -9.07
C LYS A 249 -23.70 1.51 -8.54
N ALA A 250 -23.98 2.80 -8.59
CA ALA A 250 -23.09 3.82 -8.03
C ALA A 250 -22.86 3.63 -6.52
N ILE A 251 -23.88 3.21 -5.76
CA ILE A 251 -23.72 2.87 -4.33
C ILE A 251 -22.94 1.57 -4.18
N TYR A 252 -23.20 0.58 -5.03
CA TYR A 252 -22.49 -0.70 -5.03
C TYR A 252 -20.99 -0.52 -5.30
N ASP A 253 -20.61 0.36 -6.20
CA ASP A 253 -19.21 0.68 -6.50
C ASP A 253 -18.48 1.32 -5.31
N LEU A 254 -19.21 2.01 -4.43
CA LEU A 254 -18.68 2.59 -3.18
C LEU A 254 -18.73 1.66 -1.98
N ARG A 255 -19.20 0.40 -2.11
CA ARG A 255 -19.52 -0.50 -1.00
C ARG A 255 -18.38 -0.71 -0.01
N SER A 256 -17.14 -0.88 -0.51
CA SER A 256 -15.98 -1.11 0.35
C SER A 256 -15.63 0.13 1.16
N GLY A 257 -15.65 1.30 0.55
CA GLY A 257 -15.45 2.59 1.22
C GLY A 257 -16.54 2.86 2.26
N LEU A 258 -17.80 2.60 1.92
CA LEU A 258 -18.94 2.77 2.84
C LEU A 258 -18.85 1.86 4.06
N VAL A 259 -18.41 0.62 3.90
CA VAL A 259 -18.14 -0.30 5.03
C VAL A 259 -17.06 0.28 5.94
N CYS A 260 -15.93 0.71 5.39
CA CYS A 260 -14.82 1.25 6.17
C CYS A 260 -15.22 2.52 6.93
N VAL A 261 -15.85 3.49 6.25
CA VAL A 261 -16.29 4.74 6.87
C VAL A 261 -17.43 4.49 7.87
N GLY A 262 -18.38 3.62 7.54
CA GLY A 262 -19.51 3.29 8.42
C GLY A 262 -19.05 2.76 9.77
N LEU A 263 -18.13 1.78 9.77
CA LEU A 263 -17.58 1.23 11.02
C LEU A 263 -16.68 2.21 11.75
N CYS A 264 -15.95 3.06 11.02
CA CYS A 264 -15.19 4.16 11.62
C CYS A 264 -16.12 5.12 12.36
N LEU A 265 -17.21 5.56 11.74
CA LEU A 265 -18.19 6.46 12.36
C LEU A 265 -18.84 5.83 13.59
N ILE A 266 -19.21 4.54 13.52
CA ILE A 266 -19.74 3.80 14.68
C ILE A 266 -18.73 3.82 15.82
N GLY A 267 -17.44 3.58 15.54
CA GLY A 267 -16.39 3.64 16.53
C GLY A 267 -16.20 5.02 17.16
N ILE A 268 -16.19 6.06 16.34
CA ILE A 268 -16.06 7.45 16.78
C ILE A 268 -17.26 7.85 17.68
N VAL A 269 -18.48 7.62 17.20
CA VAL A 269 -19.71 7.97 17.93
C VAL A 269 -19.75 7.27 19.29
N ARG A 270 -19.47 5.96 19.29
CA ARG A 270 -19.42 5.18 20.54
C ARG A 270 -18.37 5.71 21.52
N ASP A 271 -17.17 6.07 21.04
CA ASP A 271 -16.11 6.56 21.90
C ASP A 271 -16.40 7.99 22.39
N CYS A 272 -17.01 8.83 21.57
CA CYS A 272 -17.50 10.16 21.99
C CYS A 272 -18.56 10.06 23.09
N ILE A 273 -19.51 9.13 22.98
CA ILE A 273 -20.54 8.88 23.99
C ILE A 273 -19.88 8.39 25.29
N ARG A 274 -18.95 7.43 25.20
CA ARG A 274 -18.26 6.85 26.36
C ARG A 274 -17.42 7.90 27.10
N LYS A 275 -16.74 8.78 26.38
CA LYS A 275 -15.87 9.80 26.95
C LYS A 275 -16.58 11.12 27.27
N HIS A 276 -17.88 11.22 26.97
CA HIS A 276 -18.69 12.43 27.05
C HIS A 276 -17.99 13.66 26.39
N SER A 277 -17.30 13.44 25.28
CA SER A 277 -16.48 14.47 24.62
C SER A 277 -16.38 14.24 23.11
N GLY A 278 -16.49 15.30 22.32
CA GLY A 278 -16.20 15.27 20.87
C GLY A 278 -14.71 15.17 20.52
N GLY A 279 -13.83 15.07 21.52
CA GLY A 279 -12.38 15.06 21.32
C GLY A 279 -11.87 13.92 20.45
N THR A 280 -12.54 12.76 20.47
CA THR A 280 -12.20 11.60 19.61
C THR A 280 -12.40 11.92 18.13
N PHE A 281 -13.53 12.56 17.77
CA PHE A 281 -13.78 12.97 16.40
C PHE A 281 -12.70 13.92 15.87
N LEU A 282 -12.36 14.95 16.66
CA LEU A 282 -11.31 15.91 16.30
C LEU A 282 -9.93 15.24 16.17
N ARG A 283 -9.64 14.25 17.03
CA ARG A 283 -8.40 13.49 16.96
C ARG A 283 -8.34 12.66 15.68
N VAL A 284 -9.37 11.86 15.38
CA VAL A 284 -9.42 11.07 14.14
C VAL A 284 -9.27 11.97 12.93
N LEU A 285 -9.96 13.11 12.86
CA LEU A 285 -9.79 14.09 11.78
C LEU A 285 -8.38 14.67 11.66
N LYS A 286 -7.68 14.82 12.77
CA LYS A 286 -6.29 15.32 12.82
C LYS A 286 -5.31 14.24 12.35
N ASP A 287 -5.56 13.00 12.73
CA ASP A 287 -4.69 11.86 12.47
C ASP A 287 -4.93 11.26 11.07
N LEU A 288 -6.01 11.67 10.35
CA LEU A 288 -6.18 11.34 8.94
C LEU A 288 -5.00 11.86 8.11
N ASP A 289 -4.46 11.01 7.27
CA ASP A 289 -3.45 11.39 6.27
C ASP A 289 -4.08 12.16 5.11
N LYS A 290 -4.30 13.43 5.36
CA LYS A 290 -4.85 14.38 4.38
C LYS A 290 -3.93 14.53 3.18
N ASP A 291 -2.63 14.36 3.39
CA ASP A 291 -1.64 14.50 2.34
C ASP A 291 -1.80 13.38 1.31
N THR A 292 -1.98 12.14 1.74
CA THR A 292 -2.26 11.01 0.84
C THR A 292 -3.62 11.15 0.14
N LEU A 293 -4.68 11.57 0.85
CA LEU A 293 -6.00 11.79 0.24
C LEU A 293 -5.97 12.87 -0.85
N LEU A 294 -5.34 14.01 -0.57
CA LEU A 294 -5.21 15.12 -1.52
C LEU A 294 -4.26 14.77 -2.68
N LEU A 295 -3.20 14.02 -2.40
CA LEU A 295 -2.29 13.52 -3.42
C LEU A 295 -3.03 12.64 -4.43
N LEU A 296 -3.79 11.65 -3.94
CA LEU A 296 -4.55 10.75 -4.79
C LEU A 296 -5.65 11.47 -5.57
N PHE A 297 -6.38 12.38 -4.91
CA PHE A 297 -7.39 13.20 -5.60
C PHE A 297 -6.77 13.94 -6.80
N GLY A 298 -5.63 14.59 -6.61
CA GLY A 298 -4.93 15.28 -7.69
C GLY A 298 -4.37 14.32 -8.74
N LEU A 299 -3.81 13.18 -8.33
CA LEU A 299 -3.24 12.19 -9.24
C LEU A 299 -4.28 11.54 -10.15
N PHE A 300 -5.47 11.20 -9.66
CA PHE A 300 -6.54 10.65 -10.51
C PHE A 300 -6.86 11.59 -11.66
N ILE A 301 -6.94 12.89 -11.40
CA ILE A 301 -7.20 13.91 -12.42
C ILE A 301 -6.03 14.02 -13.40
N VAL A 302 -4.79 14.01 -12.91
CA VAL A 302 -3.59 14.07 -13.76
C VAL A 302 -3.49 12.84 -14.66
N ILE A 303 -3.78 11.64 -14.11
CA ILE A 303 -3.75 10.37 -14.86
C ILE A 303 -4.81 10.38 -15.96
N GLU A 304 -6.02 10.86 -15.68
CA GLU A 304 -7.05 11.00 -16.70
C GLU A 304 -6.62 12.01 -17.78
N GLY A 305 -6.01 13.14 -17.39
CA GLY A 305 -5.48 14.12 -18.31
C GLY A 305 -4.44 13.55 -19.28
N ILE A 306 -3.48 12.75 -18.79
CA ILE A 306 -2.49 12.09 -19.65
C ILE A 306 -3.10 10.95 -20.47
N ARG A 307 -4.15 10.28 -19.98
CA ARG A 307 -4.91 9.26 -20.71
C ARG A 307 -5.59 9.87 -21.93
N VAL A 308 -6.36 10.93 -21.73
CA VAL A 308 -7.06 11.66 -22.82
C VAL A 308 -6.04 12.22 -23.84
N ALA A 309 -4.84 12.60 -23.40
CA ALA A 309 -3.80 13.09 -24.29
C ALA A 309 -3.05 11.99 -25.06
N GLY A 310 -3.34 10.69 -24.81
CA GLY A 310 -2.71 9.55 -25.49
C GLY A 310 -1.30 9.20 -24.97
N VAL A 311 -0.91 9.70 -23.80
CA VAL A 311 0.41 9.39 -23.21
C VAL A 311 0.46 7.95 -22.69
N ILE A 312 -0.67 7.46 -22.14
CA ILE A 312 -0.78 6.08 -21.63
C ILE A 312 -0.65 5.08 -22.77
N ASP A 313 -1.30 5.34 -23.91
CA ASP A 313 -1.22 4.50 -25.09
C ASP A 313 0.21 4.45 -25.64
N ALA A 314 0.88 5.61 -25.70
CA ALA A 314 2.28 5.67 -26.14
C ALA A 314 3.23 4.92 -25.19
N ALA A 315 2.95 4.93 -23.88
CA ALA A 315 3.72 4.15 -22.91
C ALA A 315 3.45 2.64 -23.07
N ALA A 316 2.20 2.24 -23.29
CA ALA A 316 1.82 0.85 -23.57
C ALA A 316 2.50 0.33 -24.85
N ASP A 317 2.48 1.11 -25.93
CA ASP A 317 3.18 0.81 -27.18
C ASP A 317 4.69 0.62 -26.96
N LEU A 318 5.33 1.44 -26.11
CA LEU A 318 6.76 1.31 -25.81
C LEU A 318 7.07 -0.05 -25.17
N PHE A 319 6.30 -0.46 -24.15
CA PHE A 319 6.46 -1.77 -23.50
C PHE A 319 6.22 -2.90 -24.47
N TYR A 320 5.15 -2.82 -25.26
CA TYR A 320 4.81 -3.82 -26.27
C TYR A 320 5.89 -3.96 -27.34
N ASN A 321 6.45 -2.85 -27.83
CA ASN A 321 7.54 -2.88 -28.81
C ASN A 321 8.83 -3.53 -28.29
N ILE A 322 9.05 -3.52 -26.98
CA ILE A 322 10.21 -4.17 -26.35
C ILE A 322 9.96 -5.67 -26.17
N SER A 323 8.76 -6.04 -25.71
CA SER A 323 8.42 -7.44 -25.38
C SER A 323 7.87 -8.24 -26.56
N GLY A 324 7.31 -7.57 -27.59
CA GLY A 324 6.50 -8.21 -28.60
C GLY A 324 5.29 -8.92 -27.98
N ASP A 325 4.90 -10.05 -28.58
CA ASP A 325 3.83 -10.90 -28.08
C ASP A 325 4.30 -11.95 -27.05
N ASP A 326 5.47 -11.77 -26.42
CA ASP A 326 5.94 -12.67 -25.36
C ASP A 326 5.43 -12.23 -23.99
N PRO A 327 4.40 -12.93 -23.43
CA PRO A 327 3.82 -12.54 -22.15
C PRO A 327 4.79 -12.70 -20.98
N PHE A 328 5.74 -13.65 -21.05
CA PHE A 328 6.72 -13.86 -19.99
C PHE A 328 7.74 -12.73 -19.93
N LEU A 329 8.23 -12.31 -21.10
CA LEU A 329 9.14 -11.16 -21.17
C LEU A 329 8.47 -9.90 -20.69
N LEU A 330 7.22 -9.65 -21.11
CA LEU A 330 6.43 -8.51 -20.68
C LEU A 330 6.20 -8.51 -19.16
N TYR A 331 5.75 -9.64 -18.61
CA TYR A 331 5.59 -9.82 -17.17
C TYR A 331 6.89 -9.53 -16.41
N THR A 332 7.99 -10.07 -16.90
CA THR A 332 9.33 -9.86 -16.31
C THR A 332 9.71 -8.38 -16.33
N LEU A 333 9.50 -7.70 -17.46
CA LEU A 333 9.76 -6.27 -17.58
C LEU A 333 8.91 -5.45 -16.62
N ILE A 334 7.60 -5.72 -16.52
CA ILE A 334 6.71 -5.01 -15.60
C ILE A 334 7.17 -5.20 -14.16
N VAL A 335 7.45 -6.43 -13.72
CA VAL A 335 7.87 -6.70 -12.34
C VAL A 335 9.17 -5.99 -12.01
N PHE A 336 10.22 -6.21 -12.79
CA PHE A 336 11.56 -5.69 -12.45
C PHE A 336 11.69 -4.19 -12.71
N ALA A 337 11.03 -3.63 -13.72
CA ALA A 337 10.94 -2.19 -13.89
C ALA A 337 10.23 -1.56 -12.68
N SER A 338 9.14 -2.18 -12.22
CA SER A 338 8.40 -1.72 -11.02
C SER A 338 9.27 -1.77 -9.76
N VAL A 339 10.04 -2.84 -9.56
CA VAL A 339 10.97 -2.97 -8.44
C VAL A 339 12.01 -1.84 -8.44
N VAL A 340 12.62 -1.57 -9.60
CA VAL A 340 13.65 -0.54 -9.72
C VAL A 340 13.09 0.86 -9.57
N LEU A 341 11.97 1.17 -10.23
CA LEU A 341 11.38 2.50 -10.20
C LEU A 341 10.79 2.81 -8.83
N SER A 342 10.07 1.88 -8.22
CA SER A 342 9.49 2.06 -6.88
C SER A 342 10.55 2.13 -5.77
N ALA A 343 11.77 1.69 -6.01
CA ALA A 343 12.88 1.93 -5.07
C ALA A 343 13.17 3.42 -4.84
N PHE A 344 12.81 4.29 -5.77
CA PHE A 344 13.07 5.73 -5.73
C PHE A 344 11.80 6.58 -5.78
N ILE A 345 10.74 6.05 -6.40
CA ILE A 345 9.43 6.69 -6.51
C ILE A 345 8.50 6.01 -5.51
N ASP A 346 7.72 6.79 -4.76
CA ASP A 346 6.71 6.25 -3.85
C ASP A 346 5.76 5.30 -4.60
N ASN A 347 5.43 4.16 -3.98
CA ASN A 347 4.61 3.11 -4.58
C ASN A 347 3.22 3.59 -5.01
N ILE A 348 2.59 4.51 -4.26
CA ILE A 348 1.23 4.99 -4.51
C ILE A 348 1.11 5.69 -5.87
N PRO A 349 1.83 6.80 -6.16
CA PRO A 349 1.75 7.45 -7.46
C PRO A 349 2.21 6.54 -8.60
N TYR A 350 3.19 5.68 -8.35
CA TYR A 350 3.69 4.75 -9.35
C TYR A 350 2.62 3.76 -9.79
N VAL A 351 1.98 3.05 -8.85
CA VAL A 351 0.93 2.07 -9.14
C VAL A 351 -0.28 2.74 -9.80
N ALA A 352 -0.74 3.89 -9.27
CA ALA A 352 -1.86 4.62 -9.84
C ALA A 352 -1.65 4.93 -11.34
N THR A 353 -0.44 5.32 -11.74
CA THR A 353 -0.10 5.63 -13.13
C THR A 353 0.08 4.37 -13.99
N MET A 354 0.68 3.33 -13.42
CA MET A 354 1.00 2.13 -14.20
C MET A 354 -0.20 1.21 -14.43
N LEU A 355 -1.24 1.27 -13.61
CA LEU A 355 -2.45 0.45 -13.80
C LEU A 355 -3.07 0.64 -15.20
N PRO A 356 -3.38 1.87 -15.67
CA PRO A 356 -3.91 2.06 -17.02
C PRO A 356 -2.88 1.75 -18.13
N VAL A 357 -1.58 1.91 -17.88
CA VAL A 357 -0.54 1.49 -18.84
C VAL A 357 -0.56 -0.02 -19.01
N VAL A 358 -0.61 -0.78 -17.92
CA VAL A 358 -0.68 -2.26 -17.94
C VAL A 358 -1.95 -2.74 -18.62
N GLU A 359 -3.09 -2.08 -18.43
CA GLU A 359 -4.33 -2.36 -19.15
C GLU A 359 -4.16 -2.16 -20.67
N GLY A 360 -3.58 -1.02 -21.08
CA GLY A 360 -3.28 -0.73 -22.48
C GLY A 360 -2.36 -1.76 -23.11
N ILE A 361 -1.31 -2.19 -22.40
CA ILE A 361 -0.42 -3.25 -22.85
C ILE A 361 -1.17 -4.58 -23.05
N ALA A 362 -2.00 -4.98 -22.09
CA ALA A 362 -2.79 -6.20 -22.17
C ALA A 362 -3.77 -6.18 -23.37
N ALA A 363 -4.33 -5.00 -23.69
CA ALA A 363 -5.19 -4.82 -24.84
C ALA A 363 -4.45 -4.95 -26.19
N LEU A 364 -3.17 -4.57 -26.26
CA LEU A 364 -2.34 -4.71 -27.46
C LEU A 364 -1.94 -6.17 -27.72
N MET A 365 -1.78 -6.97 -26.67
CA MET A 365 -1.37 -8.35 -26.81
C MET A 365 -2.46 -9.20 -27.50
N ASN A 366 -2.07 -9.93 -28.55
CA ASN A 366 -2.96 -10.85 -29.30
C ASN A 366 -4.30 -10.22 -29.76
N GLY A 367 -4.31 -8.91 -30.06
CA GLY A 367 -5.53 -8.21 -30.46
C GLY A 367 -6.64 -8.23 -29.40
N GLY A 368 -6.26 -8.26 -28.11
CA GLY A 368 -7.20 -8.33 -26.99
C GLY A 368 -7.68 -9.75 -26.61
N ALA A 369 -7.20 -10.80 -27.27
CA ALA A 369 -7.55 -12.19 -26.96
C ALA A 369 -6.51 -12.91 -26.07
N GLY A 370 -5.63 -12.13 -25.41
CA GLY A 370 -4.50 -12.63 -24.64
C GLY A 370 -4.83 -13.14 -23.25
N LEU A 371 -3.78 -13.35 -22.47
CA LEU A 371 -3.89 -13.72 -21.05
C LEU A 371 -4.70 -12.68 -20.26
N PRO A 372 -5.45 -13.10 -19.23
CA PRO A 372 -6.11 -12.16 -18.35
C PRO A 372 -5.10 -11.13 -17.82
N PRO A 373 -5.43 -9.82 -17.77
CA PRO A 373 -4.50 -8.77 -17.35
C PRO A 373 -3.98 -8.93 -15.92
N TYR A 374 -4.56 -9.84 -15.15
CA TYR A 374 -4.24 -10.07 -13.74
C TYR A 374 -2.81 -10.53 -13.49
N VAL A 375 -2.18 -11.30 -14.39
CA VAL A 375 -0.75 -11.65 -14.27
C VAL A 375 0.11 -10.39 -14.23
N PHE A 376 -0.22 -9.39 -15.06
CA PHE A 376 0.50 -8.14 -15.15
C PHE A 376 0.15 -7.21 -13.97
N TYR A 377 -1.12 -7.14 -13.57
CA TYR A 377 -1.56 -6.37 -12.39
C TYR A 377 -0.92 -6.88 -11.11
N PHE A 378 -0.90 -8.19 -10.89
CA PHE A 378 -0.26 -8.79 -9.71
C PHE A 378 1.26 -8.63 -9.76
N GLY A 379 1.85 -8.73 -10.96
CA GLY A 379 3.26 -8.43 -11.19
C GLY A 379 3.61 -6.97 -10.87
N LEU A 380 2.80 -6.02 -11.34
CA LEU A 380 2.93 -4.60 -11.04
C LEU A 380 2.85 -4.34 -9.53
N LEU A 381 1.79 -4.85 -8.86
CA LEU A 381 1.61 -4.63 -7.42
C LEU A 381 2.76 -5.21 -6.62
N THR A 382 3.16 -6.46 -6.91
CA THR A 382 4.30 -7.12 -6.25
C THR A 382 5.60 -6.34 -6.48
N GLY A 383 5.90 -5.97 -7.73
CA GLY A 383 7.10 -5.22 -8.06
C GLY A 383 7.13 -3.85 -7.40
N ALA A 384 6.03 -3.11 -7.46
CA ALA A 384 5.94 -1.75 -6.95
C ALA A 384 5.96 -1.71 -5.41
N THR A 385 5.11 -2.49 -4.74
CA THR A 385 5.03 -2.46 -3.27
C THR A 385 6.32 -2.98 -2.65
N LEU A 386 6.85 -4.10 -3.13
CA LEU A 386 8.08 -4.66 -2.58
C LEU A 386 9.33 -3.86 -2.98
N GLY A 387 9.36 -3.30 -4.19
CA GLY A 387 10.47 -2.47 -4.67
C GLY A 387 10.77 -1.28 -3.77
N GLY A 388 9.73 -0.67 -3.18
CA GLY A 388 9.87 0.39 -2.18
C GLY A 388 10.74 0.02 -0.98
N ASN A 389 10.90 -1.27 -0.67
CA ASN A 389 11.75 -1.76 0.41
C ASN A 389 13.26 -1.76 0.07
N LEU A 390 13.65 -1.52 -1.18
CA LEU A 390 15.07 -1.48 -1.56
C LEU A 390 15.80 -0.26 -1.00
N THR A 391 15.11 0.86 -0.81
CA THR A 391 15.74 2.09 -0.33
C THR A 391 15.01 2.69 0.88
N PRO A 392 15.70 3.54 1.66
CA PRO A 392 15.10 4.25 2.79
C PRO A 392 13.93 5.18 2.43
N ILE A 393 13.81 5.57 1.17
CA ILE A 393 12.85 6.58 0.68
C ILE A 393 11.79 6.01 -0.25
N GLY A 394 11.91 4.74 -0.66
CA GLY A 394 11.03 4.11 -1.64
C GLY A 394 9.63 3.79 -1.10
N ALA A 395 9.44 3.75 0.22
CA ALA A 395 8.13 3.55 0.84
C ALA A 395 7.94 4.46 2.06
N SER A 396 6.73 4.94 2.25
CA SER A 396 6.35 5.82 3.38
C SER A 396 6.57 5.15 4.75
N ALA A 397 6.38 3.83 4.86
CA ALA A 397 6.69 3.05 6.06
C ALA A 397 8.17 3.12 6.47
N ASN A 398 9.08 3.08 5.48
CA ASN A 398 10.52 3.21 5.74
C ASN A 398 10.87 4.61 6.26
N ILE A 399 10.28 5.64 5.66
CA ILE A 399 10.47 7.04 6.07
C ILE A 399 9.97 7.22 7.51
N ALA A 400 8.80 6.65 7.86
CA ALA A 400 8.25 6.69 9.20
C ALA A 400 9.17 6.02 10.23
N ALA A 401 9.66 4.80 9.95
CA ALA A 401 10.58 4.08 10.82
C ALA A 401 11.89 4.85 11.05
N ILE A 402 12.48 5.41 10.00
CA ILE A 402 13.69 6.23 10.09
C ILE A 402 13.42 7.52 10.86
N GLY A 403 12.25 8.14 10.65
CA GLY A 403 11.82 9.31 11.41
C GLY A 403 11.74 9.05 12.91
N ILE A 404 11.20 7.90 13.32
CA ILE A 404 11.14 7.45 14.71
C ILE A 404 12.55 7.23 15.26
N LEU A 405 13.42 6.55 14.51
CA LEU A 405 14.82 6.34 14.92
C LEU A 405 15.56 7.65 15.15
N ARG A 406 15.45 8.60 14.22
CA ARG A 406 16.06 9.93 14.33
C ARG A 406 15.54 10.71 15.55
N LYS A 407 14.24 10.68 15.82
CA LYS A 407 13.65 11.31 17.04
C LYS A 407 14.18 10.70 18.34
N ASN A 408 14.64 9.44 18.30
CA ASN A 408 15.25 8.75 19.43
C ASN A 408 16.79 8.84 19.48
N GLY A 409 17.39 9.72 18.64
CA GLY A 409 18.83 9.95 18.63
C GLY A 409 19.65 8.96 17.82
N GLU A 410 19.00 8.07 17.09
CA GLU A 410 19.67 7.06 16.26
C GLU A 410 19.98 7.60 14.87
N THR A 411 21.16 7.24 14.35
CA THR A 411 21.56 7.55 12.97
C THR A 411 21.41 6.32 12.09
N VAL A 412 20.67 6.43 11.02
CA VAL A 412 20.49 5.36 10.04
C VAL A 412 21.34 5.66 8.82
N ARG A 413 22.36 4.83 8.56
CA ARG A 413 23.17 4.92 7.35
C ARG A 413 22.49 4.12 6.23
N LEU A 414 22.68 4.56 4.99
CA LEU A 414 22.17 3.82 3.82
C LEU A 414 22.58 2.34 3.84
N ARG A 415 23.82 2.05 4.20
CA ARG A 415 24.35 0.67 4.30
C ARG A 415 23.58 -0.18 5.33
N ASP A 416 23.16 0.40 6.44
CA ASP A 416 22.42 -0.32 7.49
C ASP A 416 21.04 -0.73 6.97
N PHE A 417 20.40 0.16 6.22
CA PHE A 417 19.14 -0.13 5.56
C PHE A 417 19.28 -1.20 4.47
N LEU A 418 20.22 -1.01 3.52
CA LEU A 418 20.42 -1.92 2.39
C LEU A 418 20.77 -3.35 2.85
N ARG A 419 21.48 -3.49 3.96
CA ARG A 419 21.85 -4.81 4.52
C ARG A 419 20.63 -5.67 4.87
N ILE A 420 19.53 -5.06 5.21
CA ILE A 420 18.28 -5.75 5.56
C ILE A 420 17.30 -5.65 4.37
N GLY A 421 17.08 -4.47 3.84
CA GLY A 421 16.11 -4.20 2.79
C GLY A 421 16.38 -5.00 1.52
N VAL A 422 17.62 -5.05 1.03
CA VAL A 422 17.94 -5.74 -0.23
C VAL A 422 17.71 -7.26 -0.15
N PRO A 423 18.30 -8.03 0.79
CA PRO A 423 18.06 -9.48 0.85
C PRO A 423 16.59 -9.80 1.17
N PHE A 424 15.94 -9.02 2.02
CA PHE A 424 14.52 -9.15 2.32
C PHE A 424 13.67 -9.00 1.05
N THR A 425 13.85 -7.89 0.34
CA THR A 425 13.07 -7.56 -0.86
C THR A 425 13.30 -8.56 -1.99
N LEU A 426 14.56 -8.90 -2.28
CA LEU A 426 14.87 -9.86 -3.35
C LEU A 426 14.27 -11.23 -3.07
N SER A 427 14.32 -11.71 -1.82
CA SER A 427 13.68 -12.97 -1.45
C SER A 427 12.17 -12.94 -1.67
N ALA A 428 11.52 -11.84 -1.27
CA ALA A 428 10.08 -11.68 -1.42
C ALA A 428 9.66 -11.53 -2.89
N VAL A 429 10.35 -10.67 -3.65
CA VAL A 429 10.06 -10.43 -5.07
C VAL A 429 10.22 -11.71 -5.87
N LEU A 430 11.31 -12.47 -5.68
CA LEU A 430 11.53 -13.71 -6.42
C LEU A 430 10.46 -14.76 -6.11
N ALA A 431 10.07 -14.90 -4.84
CA ALA A 431 9.01 -15.83 -4.46
C ALA A 431 7.66 -15.44 -5.07
N GLY A 432 7.27 -14.16 -4.97
CA GLY A 432 6.04 -13.63 -5.58
C GLY A 432 6.06 -13.72 -7.11
N TYR A 433 7.18 -13.36 -7.74
CA TYR A 433 7.38 -13.44 -9.17
C TYR A 433 7.16 -14.86 -9.72
N ILE A 434 7.79 -15.85 -9.10
CA ILE A 434 7.63 -17.26 -9.50
C ILE A 434 6.19 -17.72 -9.28
N TYR A 435 5.60 -17.41 -8.13
CA TYR A 435 4.23 -17.79 -7.80
C TYR A 435 3.21 -17.21 -8.80
N ILE A 436 3.27 -15.90 -9.06
CA ILE A 436 2.31 -15.23 -9.94
C ILE A 436 2.41 -15.80 -11.37
N TRP A 437 3.62 -16.03 -11.86
CA TRP A 437 3.77 -16.62 -13.18
C TRP A 437 3.21 -18.05 -13.26
N LEU A 438 3.50 -18.89 -12.28
CA LEU A 438 3.02 -20.29 -12.26
C LEU A 438 1.50 -20.40 -12.13
N VAL A 439 0.86 -19.45 -11.44
CA VAL A 439 -0.60 -19.50 -11.20
C VAL A 439 -1.37 -18.74 -12.28
N TRP A 440 -0.85 -17.62 -12.77
CA TRP A 440 -1.58 -16.69 -13.63
C TRP A 440 -1.00 -16.53 -15.03
N GLY A 441 0.25 -16.93 -15.26
CA GLY A 441 0.95 -16.81 -16.55
C GLY A 441 0.87 -18.06 -17.43
N ILE A 442 0.36 -19.16 -16.87
CA ILE A 442 0.26 -20.45 -17.56
C ILE A 442 -1.20 -20.83 -17.76
#